data_c616138bd0a2cd13568ccfcc810ef9e5
#
_entry.id   c616138bd0a2cd13568ccfcc810ef9e5
#
_cell.length_a   1.000
_cell.length_b   1.000
_cell.length_c   1.000
_cell.angle_alpha   90.00
_cell.angle_beta   90.00
_cell.angle_gamma   90.00
#
_symmetry.space_group_name_H-M   'P 1'
#
loop_
_entity.id
_entity.type
_entity.pdbx_description
1 polymer ?
#
loop_
_entity_poly.entity_id
_entity_poly.type
_entity_poly.pdbx_seq_one_letter_code
_entity_poly.pdbx_strand_id
1 'polypeptide(L)'
;MLKKTKIKFALILLAFLPVLTFGQTAKPARNSMPKAPSLKICHVPSDSLVSAKLTLADAQFWADSLPLTVICNDGRPYTLSQFIFTTILMKPLQTKEYGLANNGIPILAKKAINQMKPGDTIFLKEVSGKDQDGVDVKLPNIVFVIKE
;
A
#
# COMPACT_ATOMS: atom_id res chain seq x y z
N MET A 1 -9.31 -65.85 61.34
CA MET A 1 -10.47 -65.62 60.47
C MET A 1 -10.50 -64.14 60.01
N LEU A 2 -10.05 -63.80 58.81
CA LEU A 2 -10.03 -62.46 58.33
C LEU A 2 -11.30 -62.15 57.53
N LYS A 3 -12.10 -61.22 58.04
CA LYS A 3 -13.26 -60.70 57.29
C LYS A 3 -12.78 -59.72 56.20
N LYS A 4 -13.00 -60.05 54.95
CA LYS A 4 -12.73 -59.21 53.81
C LYS A 4 -13.82 -58.13 53.70
N THR A 5 -13.47 -56.89 54.02
CA THR A 5 -14.32 -55.72 53.79
C THR A 5 -14.16 -55.31 52.38
N LYS A 6 -15.21 -55.45 51.54
CA LYS A 6 -15.23 -54.92 50.16
C LYS A 6 -15.57 -53.45 50.21
N ILE A 7 -14.57 -52.63 49.99
CA ILE A 7 -14.77 -51.18 49.77
C ILE A 7 -15.21 -51.01 48.28
N LYS A 8 -16.46 -50.59 48.08
CA LYS A 8 -16.95 -50.21 46.82
C LYS A 8 -16.48 -48.76 46.57
N PHE A 9 -15.47 -48.58 45.73
CA PHE A 9 -15.13 -47.30 45.21
C PHE A 9 -16.17 -46.91 44.15
N ALA A 10 -17.08 -46.03 44.54
CA ALA A 10 -17.93 -45.35 43.57
C ALA A 10 -17.08 -44.29 42.86
N LEU A 11 -16.69 -44.60 41.65
CA LEU A 11 -15.98 -43.68 40.79
C LEU A 11 -16.97 -42.62 40.28
N ILE A 12 -17.08 -41.50 41.00
CA ILE A 12 -17.80 -40.32 40.50
C ILE A 12 -16.89 -39.66 39.47
N LEU A 13 -17.05 -40.03 38.23
CA LEU A 13 -16.43 -39.37 37.09
C LEU A 13 -17.16 -38.07 36.82
N LEU A 14 -16.76 -37.00 37.54
CA LEU A 14 -17.22 -35.65 37.19
C LEU A 14 -16.53 -35.26 35.86
N ALA A 15 -17.26 -35.45 34.79
CA ALA A 15 -16.86 -34.95 33.47
C ALA A 15 -16.88 -33.41 33.48
N PHE A 16 -15.78 -32.79 33.83
CA PHE A 16 -15.51 -31.40 33.50
C PHE A 16 -15.33 -31.31 31.98
N LEU A 17 -16.40 -31.05 31.26
CA LEU A 17 -16.34 -30.58 29.89
C LEU A 17 -15.83 -29.15 29.93
N PRO A 18 -14.59 -28.85 29.45
CA PRO A 18 -14.25 -27.47 29.17
C PRO A 18 -15.16 -27.02 28.03
N VAL A 19 -16.06 -26.11 28.35
CA VAL A 19 -16.76 -25.33 27.32
C VAL A 19 -15.70 -24.53 26.62
N LEU A 20 -15.15 -25.08 25.53
CA LEU A 20 -14.39 -24.35 24.55
C LEU A 20 -15.36 -23.36 23.90
N THR A 21 -15.52 -22.20 24.53
CA THR A 21 -16.02 -21.03 23.84
C THR A 21 -15.02 -20.76 22.72
N PHE A 22 -15.32 -21.29 21.53
CA PHE A 22 -14.73 -20.78 20.30
C PHE A 22 -15.10 -19.30 20.22
N GLY A 23 -14.24 -18.46 20.79
CA GLY A 23 -14.26 -17.06 20.49
C GLY A 23 -14.25 -16.96 18.97
N GLN A 24 -15.35 -16.51 18.40
CA GLN A 24 -15.38 -16.11 17.01
C GLN A 24 -14.31 -15.04 16.91
N THR A 25 -13.12 -15.43 16.44
CA THR A 25 -12.12 -14.48 16.00
C THR A 25 -12.82 -13.69 14.90
N ALA A 26 -13.20 -12.46 15.23
CA ALA A 26 -13.72 -11.53 14.27
C ALA A 26 -12.77 -11.59 13.09
N LYS A 27 -13.29 -12.05 11.95
CA LYS A 27 -12.55 -12.12 10.70
C LYS A 27 -11.94 -10.74 10.52
N PRO A 28 -10.61 -10.58 10.49
CA PRO A 28 -10.02 -9.27 10.35
C PRO A 28 -10.66 -8.67 9.12
N ALA A 29 -11.25 -7.48 9.26
CA ALA A 29 -11.80 -6.74 8.15
C ALA A 29 -10.75 -6.86 7.05
N ARG A 30 -11.13 -7.39 5.87
CA ARG A 30 -10.26 -7.43 4.71
C ARG A 30 -9.85 -5.98 4.49
N ASN A 31 -8.68 -5.61 5.01
CA ASN A 31 -8.03 -4.40 4.63
C ASN A 31 -7.94 -4.51 3.10
N SER A 32 -8.76 -3.72 2.42
CA SER A 32 -8.70 -3.63 0.97
C SER A 32 -7.24 -3.39 0.63
N MET A 33 -6.62 -4.33 -0.09
CA MET A 33 -5.23 -4.16 -0.51
C MET A 33 -5.10 -2.77 -1.12
N PRO A 34 -4.11 -1.97 -0.70
CA PRO A 34 -3.89 -0.67 -1.27
C PRO A 34 -3.81 -0.82 -2.79
N LYS A 35 -4.62 -0.06 -3.49
CA LYS A 35 -4.73 -0.15 -4.95
C LYS A 35 -3.71 0.78 -5.57
N ALA A 36 -3.08 0.36 -6.66
CA ALA A 36 -2.24 1.25 -7.46
C ALA A 36 -2.99 2.54 -7.80
N PRO A 37 -2.32 3.72 -7.75
CA PRO A 37 -2.98 4.99 -8.00
C PRO A 37 -3.65 5.02 -9.36
N SER A 38 -4.91 5.41 -9.40
CA SER A 38 -5.65 5.60 -10.65
C SER A 38 -5.53 7.03 -11.11
N LEU A 39 -5.09 7.21 -12.34
CA LEU A 39 -4.81 8.50 -12.94
C LEU A 39 -5.62 8.68 -14.24
N LYS A 40 -6.00 9.91 -14.54
CA LYS A 40 -6.65 10.24 -15.82
C LYS A 40 -5.62 10.51 -16.92
N ILE A 41 -4.74 9.53 -17.19
CA ILE A 41 -3.58 9.72 -18.06
C ILE A 41 -3.81 9.28 -19.52
N CYS A 42 -4.83 8.51 -19.81
CA CYS A 42 -4.91 7.72 -21.03
C CYS A 42 -4.98 8.49 -22.35
N HIS A 43 -5.18 9.78 -22.33
CA HIS A 43 -5.32 10.56 -23.58
C HIS A 43 -4.75 11.97 -23.42
N VAL A 44 -3.79 12.14 -22.51
CA VAL A 44 -3.17 13.43 -22.22
C VAL A 44 -1.78 13.45 -22.83
N PRO A 45 -1.37 14.54 -23.50
CA PRO A 45 0.00 14.68 -24.02
C PRO A 45 1.06 14.46 -22.93
N SER A 46 2.22 13.93 -23.31
CA SER A 46 3.31 13.61 -22.38
C SER A 46 3.91 14.82 -21.64
N ASP A 47 3.72 16.03 -22.16
CA ASP A 47 4.13 17.30 -21.55
C ASP A 47 3.10 17.87 -20.57
N SER A 48 1.92 17.25 -20.49
CA SER A 48 0.85 17.65 -19.58
C SER A 48 1.14 17.27 -18.13
N LEU A 49 0.32 17.83 -17.23
CA LEU A 49 0.32 17.53 -15.81
C LEU A 49 -0.98 16.82 -15.44
N VAL A 50 -0.85 15.66 -14.80
CA VAL A 50 -2.00 14.93 -14.25
C VAL A 50 -1.88 14.83 -12.73
N SER A 51 -2.99 14.95 -12.04
CA SER A 51 -3.00 14.89 -10.59
C SER A 51 -3.95 13.82 -10.05
N ALA A 52 -3.56 13.22 -8.94
CA ALA A 52 -4.42 12.34 -8.16
C ALA A 52 -4.22 12.62 -6.66
N LYS A 53 -5.21 12.19 -5.88
CA LYS A 53 -5.14 12.26 -4.41
C LYS A 53 -4.86 10.87 -3.87
N LEU A 54 -3.89 10.77 -2.95
CA LEU A 54 -3.56 9.54 -2.24
C LEU A 54 -3.67 9.76 -0.74
N THR A 55 -4.06 8.73 0.01
CA THR A 55 -3.80 8.72 1.45
C THR A 55 -2.30 8.50 1.69
N LEU A 56 -1.81 8.86 2.86
CA LEU A 56 -0.41 8.59 3.20
C LEU A 56 -0.11 7.08 3.15
N ALA A 57 -1.04 6.25 3.61
CA ALA A 57 -0.89 4.79 3.57
C ALA A 57 -0.79 4.25 2.13
N ASP A 58 -1.63 4.76 1.21
CA ASP A 58 -1.56 4.38 -0.20
C ASP A 58 -0.24 4.84 -0.85
N ALA A 59 0.24 6.04 -0.51
CA ALA A 59 1.50 6.56 -1.01
C ALA A 59 2.70 5.73 -0.52
N GLN A 60 2.72 5.34 0.75
CA GLN A 60 3.74 4.47 1.34
C GLN A 60 3.73 3.08 0.68
N PHE A 61 2.55 2.46 0.59
CA PHE A 61 2.41 1.17 -0.06
C PHE A 61 2.86 1.21 -1.52
N TRP A 62 2.44 2.23 -2.27
CA TRP A 62 2.84 2.40 -3.66
C TRP A 62 4.36 2.60 -3.78
N ALA A 63 4.96 3.39 -2.89
CA ALA A 63 6.40 3.62 -2.89
C ALA A 63 7.23 2.36 -2.61
N ASP A 64 6.67 1.40 -1.90
CA ASP A 64 7.31 0.11 -1.61
C ASP A 64 6.99 -0.98 -2.63
N SER A 65 6.03 -0.73 -3.51
CA SER A 65 5.65 -1.68 -4.57
C SER A 65 6.72 -1.78 -5.66
N LEU A 66 6.96 -2.99 -6.16
CA LEU A 66 7.78 -3.25 -7.32
C LEU A 66 7.08 -4.31 -8.18
N PRO A 67 6.83 -4.04 -9.45
CA PRO A 67 7.10 -2.77 -10.16
C PRO A 67 6.16 -1.63 -9.73
N LEU A 68 6.62 -0.39 -9.85
CA LEU A 68 5.76 0.78 -9.65
C LEU A 68 4.75 0.86 -10.80
N THR A 69 3.48 0.83 -10.47
CA THR A 69 2.40 0.92 -11.47
C THR A 69 1.47 2.08 -11.19
N VAL A 70 0.96 2.64 -12.26
CA VAL A 70 -0.17 3.57 -12.26
C VAL A 70 -1.26 3.01 -13.16
N ILE A 71 -2.51 3.26 -12.82
CA ILE A 71 -3.64 2.75 -13.59
C ILE A 71 -4.36 3.91 -14.24
N CYS A 72 -4.60 3.80 -15.53
CA CYS A 72 -5.43 4.73 -16.27
C CYS A 72 -6.90 4.66 -15.82
N ASN A 73 -7.67 5.71 -16.15
CA ASN A 73 -9.11 5.74 -15.90
C ASN A 73 -9.89 4.70 -16.73
N ASP A 74 -9.33 4.20 -17.83
CA ASP A 74 -9.86 3.10 -18.63
C ASP A 74 -9.45 1.71 -18.08
N GLY A 75 -8.73 1.66 -16.96
CA GLY A 75 -8.27 0.45 -16.32
C GLY A 75 -6.93 -0.08 -16.82
N ARG A 76 -6.29 0.56 -17.81
CA ARG A 76 -4.98 0.10 -18.32
C ARG A 76 -3.87 0.39 -17.34
N PRO A 77 -3.05 -0.60 -16.98
CA PRO A 77 -1.86 -0.39 -16.15
C PRO A 77 -0.68 0.08 -16.99
N TYR A 78 0.11 0.99 -16.42
CA TYR A 78 1.43 1.37 -16.91
C TYR A 78 2.45 1.12 -15.83
N THR A 79 3.54 0.47 -16.18
CA THR A 79 4.68 0.26 -15.29
C THR A 79 5.68 1.39 -15.47
N LEU A 80 5.96 2.14 -14.40
CA LEU A 80 6.91 3.23 -14.44
C LEU A 80 8.33 2.67 -14.51
N SER A 81 9.11 3.12 -15.49
CA SER A 81 10.49 2.69 -15.69
C SER A 81 11.50 3.76 -15.32
N GLN A 82 11.18 5.04 -15.55
CA GLN A 82 12.08 6.16 -15.31
C GLN A 82 11.28 7.43 -14.97
N PHE A 83 11.74 8.19 -13.99
CA PHE A 83 11.15 9.49 -13.62
C PHE A 83 12.09 10.26 -12.69
N ILE A 84 11.93 11.58 -12.62
CA ILE A 84 12.54 12.43 -11.59
C ILE A 84 11.57 12.55 -10.43
N PHE A 85 12.00 12.13 -9.24
CA PHE A 85 11.17 12.16 -8.03
C PHE A 85 11.41 13.42 -7.22
N THR A 86 10.34 14.15 -6.91
CA THR A 86 10.36 15.38 -6.13
C THR A 86 9.29 15.33 -5.04
N THR A 87 9.61 15.82 -3.84
CA THR A 87 8.63 16.09 -2.79
C THR A 87 8.46 17.58 -2.59
N ILE A 88 7.24 18.02 -2.31
CA ILE A 88 6.89 19.38 -1.96
C ILE A 88 6.15 19.33 -0.63
N LEU A 89 6.80 19.79 0.43
CA LEU A 89 6.20 19.90 1.76
C LEU A 89 5.60 21.30 1.89
N MET A 90 4.38 21.38 2.43
CA MET A 90 3.66 22.65 2.53
C MET A 90 3.93 23.41 3.82
N LYS A 91 4.37 22.73 4.88
CA LYS A 91 4.60 23.35 6.20
C LYS A 91 5.85 22.79 6.90
N PRO A 92 7.01 23.48 6.82
CA PRO A 92 7.30 24.67 6.01
C PRO A 92 7.35 24.32 4.52
N LEU A 93 7.14 25.32 3.66
CA LEU A 93 7.27 25.10 2.23
C LEU A 93 8.71 24.69 1.88
N GLN A 94 8.87 23.47 1.42
CA GLN A 94 10.16 22.90 1.08
C GLN A 94 10.02 21.97 -0.12
N THR A 95 10.83 22.18 -1.13
CA THR A 95 10.91 21.30 -2.30
C THR A 95 12.22 20.56 -2.28
N LYS A 96 12.19 19.24 -2.48
CA LYS A 96 13.37 18.42 -2.57
C LYS A 96 13.27 17.43 -3.73
N GLU A 97 14.21 17.52 -4.64
CA GLU A 97 14.38 16.59 -5.74
C GLU A 97 15.36 15.47 -5.33
N TYR A 98 15.05 14.23 -5.70
CA TYR A 98 15.85 13.05 -5.37
C TYR A 98 16.55 12.45 -6.59
N GLY A 99 16.50 13.19 -7.71
CA GLY A 99 17.12 12.79 -8.98
C GLY A 99 16.34 11.72 -9.73
N LEU A 100 17.02 11.13 -10.71
CA LEU A 100 16.45 10.13 -11.61
C LEU A 100 16.27 8.80 -10.89
N ALA A 101 15.05 8.31 -10.89
CA ALA A 101 14.69 7.01 -10.35
C ALA A 101 14.47 6.03 -11.51
N ASN A 102 15.00 4.81 -11.37
CA ASN A 102 14.82 3.73 -12.32
C ASN A 102 14.09 2.57 -11.64
N ASN A 103 12.89 2.23 -12.12
CA ASN A 103 12.07 1.11 -11.65
C ASN A 103 11.67 1.12 -10.16
N GLY A 104 11.97 2.16 -9.40
CA GLY A 104 11.61 2.23 -7.98
C GLY A 104 11.88 3.58 -7.35
N ILE A 105 11.32 3.81 -6.18
CA ILE A 105 11.49 5.07 -5.43
C ILE A 105 12.81 5.02 -4.64
N PRO A 106 13.67 6.05 -4.73
CA PRO A 106 14.91 6.12 -3.95
C PRO A 106 14.65 6.03 -2.43
N ILE A 107 15.53 5.36 -1.69
CA ILE A 107 15.38 5.14 -0.24
C ILE A 107 15.19 6.45 0.53
N LEU A 108 15.90 7.50 0.15
CA LEU A 108 15.74 8.82 0.80
C LEU A 108 14.39 9.45 0.51
N ALA A 109 13.84 9.22 -0.70
CA ALA A 109 12.50 9.68 -1.06
C ALA A 109 11.43 8.89 -0.29
N LYS A 110 11.59 7.58 -0.10
CA LYS A 110 10.69 6.77 0.76
C LYS A 110 10.66 7.29 2.20
N LYS A 111 11.82 7.64 2.76
CA LYS A 111 11.88 8.26 4.10
C LYS A 111 11.12 9.60 4.15
N ALA A 112 11.19 10.39 3.09
CA ALA A 112 10.44 11.64 3.01
C ALA A 112 8.93 11.39 2.93
N ILE A 113 8.48 10.42 2.13
CA ILE A 113 7.06 10.03 2.05
C ILE A 113 6.52 9.68 3.44
N ASN A 114 7.27 8.95 4.27
CA ASN A 114 6.86 8.56 5.61
C ASN A 114 6.64 9.75 6.57
N GLN A 115 7.16 10.92 6.24
CA GLN A 115 7.04 12.14 7.02
C GLN A 115 6.01 13.13 6.46
N MET A 116 5.41 12.82 5.32
CA MET A 116 4.44 13.68 4.65
C MET A 116 3.14 13.81 5.44
N LYS A 117 2.48 14.93 5.23
CA LYS A 117 1.22 15.28 5.87
C LYS A 117 0.17 15.61 4.79
N PRO A 118 -1.11 15.63 5.17
CA PRO A 118 -2.15 16.11 4.26
C PRO A 118 -1.81 17.49 3.69
N GLY A 119 -1.90 17.61 2.37
CA GLY A 119 -1.52 18.78 1.58
C GLY A 119 -0.12 18.72 0.97
N ASP A 120 0.78 17.88 1.50
CA ASP A 120 2.09 17.65 0.87
C ASP A 120 1.92 16.92 -0.47
N THR A 121 2.93 17.05 -1.34
CA THR A 121 2.83 16.62 -2.72
C THR A 121 4.04 15.80 -3.14
N ILE A 122 3.79 14.72 -3.86
CA ILE A 122 4.80 13.97 -4.62
C ILE A 122 4.66 14.39 -6.08
N PHE A 123 5.77 14.76 -6.71
CA PHE A 123 5.80 15.15 -8.10
C PHE A 123 6.78 14.27 -8.89
N LEU A 124 6.29 13.63 -9.94
CA LEU A 124 7.08 12.85 -10.88
C LEU A 124 7.17 13.62 -12.19
N LYS A 125 8.39 13.92 -12.61
CA LYS A 125 8.70 14.61 -13.86
C LYS A 125 9.34 13.64 -14.85
N GLU A 126 9.25 13.96 -16.13
CA GLU A 126 9.91 13.20 -17.21
C GLU A 126 9.61 11.72 -17.13
N VAL A 127 8.34 11.40 -16.93
CA VAL A 127 7.90 10.04 -16.66
C VAL A 127 7.93 9.19 -17.91
N SER A 128 8.64 8.07 -17.84
CA SER A 128 8.62 7.01 -18.85
C SER A 128 8.16 5.72 -18.21
N GLY A 129 7.52 4.87 -18.99
CA GLY A 129 7.00 3.60 -18.53
C GLY A 129 6.79 2.63 -19.66
N LYS A 130 6.22 1.49 -19.31
CA LYS A 130 5.79 0.46 -20.25
C LYS A 130 4.30 0.25 -20.13
N ASP A 131 3.63 0.11 -21.26
CA ASP A 131 2.25 -0.32 -21.29
C ASP A 131 2.11 -1.84 -20.99
N GLN A 132 0.89 -2.35 -21.07
CA GLN A 132 0.61 -3.76 -20.83
C GLN A 132 1.27 -4.71 -21.84
N ASP A 133 1.63 -4.21 -23.03
CA ASP A 133 2.29 -4.98 -24.09
C ASP A 133 3.82 -4.86 -24.01
N GLY A 134 4.34 -4.15 -22.99
CA GLY A 134 5.76 -3.93 -22.77
C GLY A 134 6.39 -2.87 -23.64
N VAL A 135 5.58 -2.10 -24.37
CA VAL A 135 6.04 -1.01 -25.23
C VAL A 135 6.42 0.20 -24.39
N ASP A 136 7.59 0.80 -24.68
CA ASP A 136 8.03 2.01 -23.99
C ASP A 136 7.17 3.19 -24.40
N VAL A 137 6.67 3.91 -23.41
CA VAL A 137 5.80 5.08 -23.58
C VAL A 137 6.28 6.23 -22.72
N LYS A 138 6.13 7.45 -23.23
CA LYS A 138 6.24 8.66 -22.41
C LYS A 138 4.90 8.94 -21.78
N LEU A 139 4.92 9.17 -20.48
CA LEU A 139 3.74 9.50 -19.69
C LEU A 139 3.77 10.99 -19.31
N PRO A 140 2.62 11.58 -19.01
CA PRO A 140 2.56 12.96 -18.49
C PRO A 140 3.26 13.05 -17.13
N ASN A 141 3.61 14.27 -16.75
CA ASN A 141 4.06 14.53 -15.37
C ASN A 141 2.93 14.23 -14.38
N ILE A 142 3.28 13.62 -13.26
CA ILE A 142 2.29 13.10 -12.31
C ILE A 142 2.45 13.81 -10.96
N VAL A 143 1.34 14.29 -10.43
CA VAL A 143 1.27 14.90 -9.09
C VAL A 143 0.36 14.07 -8.20
N PHE A 144 0.86 13.63 -7.06
CA PHE A 144 0.07 13.03 -6.00
C PHE A 144 -0.03 14.00 -4.83
N VAL A 145 -1.23 14.41 -4.50
CA VAL A 145 -1.50 15.23 -3.31
C VAL A 145 -1.91 14.31 -2.17
N ILE A 146 -1.21 14.39 -1.04
CA ILE A 146 -1.55 13.62 0.14
C ILE A 146 -2.82 14.19 0.77
N LYS A 147 -3.81 13.33 0.97
CA LYS A 147 -5.07 13.64 1.65
C LYS A 147 -5.15 12.95 3.02
N GLU A 148 -6.10 13.35 3.81
CA GLU A 148 -6.49 12.67 5.06
C GLU A 148 -6.99 11.25 4.82
#